data_7bb10e7130dc433b2c98e0aedf555e71
#
_entry.id   7bb10e7130dc433b2c98e0aedf555e71
#
_cell.length_a   1.000
_cell.length_b   1.000
_cell.length_c   1.000
_cell.angle_alpha   90.00
_cell.angle_beta   90.00
_cell.angle_gamma   90.00
#
_symmetry.space_group_name_H-M   'P 1'
#
loop_
_entity.id
_entity.type
_entity.pdbx_description
1 polymer ?
#
loop_
_entity_poly.entity_id
_entity_poly.type
_entity_poly.pdbx_seq_one_letter_code
_entity_poly.pdbx_strand_id
1 'polypeptide(L)'
;MLYGSEQILVNRIHDVYVSHLLIFRSNPIINTSYCHYFILPELSIFGFMKHGAIAIIPLAAGAAIYGFAFGLLAAQVGFSWWSIGLMSAAVHAGSSQIVAVEQYADASAVFGAALAGAALNLRYIGIVASLSDVLASLPLRAKLIAIHITGDENWALTMSERVKSKDIGASFLIGSGLVMISVWTVSTASGALVGMLLPDLERFGLGFAFTAAFIAMARGLWPGQANALPWVVAFGAAVTAIACGLPKAYAIVAGTLCGLLAAHLIRQAKGVLQ
;
A
#
# COMPACT_ATOMS: atom_id res chain seq x y z
N MET A 1 18.22 25.84 -5.12
CA MET A 1 17.55 27.08 -4.64
C MET A 1 16.21 26.84 -3.94
N LEU A 2 15.79 25.61 -3.68
CA LEU A 2 14.52 25.31 -2.98
C LEU A 2 14.65 25.04 -1.47
N TYR A 3 15.85 24.87 -0.95
CA TYR A 3 16.10 24.60 0.48
C TYR A 3 15.96 25.83 1.41
N GLY A 4 15.99 27.03 0.84
CA GLY A 4 15.89 28.27 1.63
C GLY A 4 14.47 28.70 1.98
N SER A 5 13.48 28.32 1.19
CA SER A 5 12.08 28.72 1.40
C SER A 5 11.36 27.92 2.51
N GLU A 6 11.73 26.67 2.68
CA GLU A 6 11.17 25.83 3.76
C GLU A 6 11.68 26.26 5.14
N GLN A 7 12.97 26.61 5.24
CA GLN A 7 13.55 27.09 6.49
C GLN A 7 12.95 28.44 6.92
N ILE A 8 12.62 29.30 5.95
CA ILE A 8 11.96 30.59 6.21
C ILE A 8 10.52 30.38 6.66
N LEU A 9 9.81 29.38 6.12
CA LEU A 9 8.44 29.06 6.51
C LEU A 9 8.41 28.46 7.93
N VAL A 10 9.32 27.55 8.25
CA VAL A 10 9.47 26.95 9.58
C VAL A 10 9.81 28.01 10.63
N ASN A 11 10.73 28.93 10.32
CA ASN A 11 11.09 30.02 11.22
C ASN A 11 9.93 31.02 11.38
N ARG A 12 9.15 31.34 10.35
CA ARG A 12 7.96 32.17 10.48
C ARG A 12 6.86 31.51 11.31
N ILE A 13 6.66 30.21 11.17
CA ILE A 13 5.71 29.45 12.01
C ILE A 13 6.21 29.45 13.46
N HIS A 14 7.51 29.25 13.68
CA HIS A 14 8.12 29.32 15.01
C HIS A 14 7.96 30.71 15.64
N ASP A 15 8.18 31.78 14.89
CA ASP A 15 8.08 33.16 15.38
C ASP A 15 6.62 33.58 15.67
N VAL A 16 5.66 33.13 14.87
CA VAL A 16 4.23 33.29 15.14
C VAL A 16 3.83 32.50 16.39
N TYR A 17 4.39 31.32 16.57
CA TYR A 17 4.14 30.48 17.75
C TYR A 17 4.71 31.11 19.03
N VAL A 18 5.94 31.60 18.98
CA VAL A 18 6.59 32.26 20.13
C VAL A 18 5.85 33.55 20.49
N SER A 19 5.40 34.33 19.50
CA SER A 19 4.62 35.56 19.76
C SER A 19 3.24 35.25 20.36
N HIS A 20 2.54 34.22 19.90
CA HIS A 20 1.29 33.77 20.53
C HIS A 20 1.51 33.19 21.93
N LEU A 21 2.59 32.44 22.17
CA LEU A 21 2.93 31.95 23.50
C LEU A 21 3.22 33.10 24.50
N LEU A 22 3.85 34.18 24.04
CA LEU A 22 4.11 35.37 24.85
C LEU A 22 2.84 36.16 25.19
N ILE A 23 1.89 36.20 24.26
CA ILE A 23 0.56 36.85 24.50
C ILE A 23 -0.27 36.03 25.51
N PHE A 24 -0.18 34.68 25.47
CA PHE A 24 -0.89 33.84 26.44
C PHE A 24 -0.19 33.81 27.83
N ARG A 25 1.14 34.03 27.90
CA ARG A 25 1.87 34.08 29.16
C ARG A 25 1.55 35.31 30.03
N SER A 26 0.99 36.34 29.42
CA SER A 26 0.58 37.55 30.13
C SER A 26 -0.86 37.52 30.71
N ASN A 27 -1.60 36.41 30.52
CA ASN A 27 -2.97 36.28 30.98
C ASN A 27 -3.07 35.31 32.18
N PRO A 28 -3.27 35.78 33.42
CA PRO A 28 -3.20 34.96 34.63
C PRO A 28 -4.36 33.94 34.78
N ILE A 29 -5.34 33.96 33.88
CA ILE A 29 -6.55 33.13 33.97
C ILE A 29 -6.39 31.81 33.19
N ILE A 30 -5.39 31.68 32.32
CA ILE A 30 -5.18 30.45 31.49
C ILE A 30 -4.01 29.66 32.08
N ASN A 31 -4.35 28.53 32.68
CA ASN A 31 -3.33 27.58 33.17
C ASN A 31 -2.53 27.01 32.01
N THR A 32 -1.29 27.47 31.84
CA THR A 32 -0.38 27.10 30.76
C THR A 32 -0.14 25.58 30.65
N SER A 33 -0.40 24.83 31.72
CA SER A 33 -0.34 23.37 31.71
C SER A 33 -1.38 22.72 30.79
N TYR A 34 -2.55 23.34 30.60
CA TYR A 34 -3.59 22.83 29.69
C TYR A 34 -3.24 23.04 28.21
N CYS A 35 -2.60 24.14 27.85
CA CYS A 35 -2.15 24.39 26.46
C CYS A 35 -1.06 23.42 26.01
N HIS A 36 -0.11 23.08 26.86
CA HIS A 36 0.96 22.15 26.54
C HIS A 36 0.47 20.70 26.37
N TYR A 37 -0.57 20.31 27.10
CA TYR A 37 -1.08 18.93 27.04
C TYR A 37 -2.04 18.67 25.88
N PHE A 38 -2.78 19.68 25.40
CA PHE A 38 -3.84 19.47 24.40
C PHE A 38 -3.49 19.92 22.98
N ILE A 39 -2.73 21.00 22.81
CA ILE A 39 -2.52 21.62 21.48
C ILE A 39 -1.27 21.06 20.77
N LEU A 40 -0.19 20.80 21.50
CA LEU A 40 1.06 20.31 20.90
C LEU A 40 0.99 18.86 20.34
N PRO A 41 0.29 17.90 20.99
CA PRO A 41 0.11 16.58 20.42
C PRO A 41 -0.69 16.56 19.12
N GLU A 42 -1.76 17.36 19.03
CA GLU A 42 -2.59 17.41 17.81
C GLU A 42 -1.83 17.99 16.62
N LEU A 43 -1.06 19.05 16.83
CA LEU A 43 -0.22 19.63 15.77
C LEU A 43 0.87 18.68 15.29
N SER A 44 1.45 17.88 16.17
CA SER A 44 2.41 16.85 15.78
C SER A 44 1.74 15.72 14.98
N ILE A 45 0.54 15.29 15.36
CA ILE A 45 -0.25 14.27 14.65
C ILE A 45 -0.54 14.72 13.21
N PHE A 46 -1.05 15.96 13.04
CA PHE A 46 -1.30 16.53 11.70
C PHE A 46 -0.02 16.68 10.89
N GLY A 47 1.09 17.08 11.51
CA GLY A 47 2.40 17.17 10.88
C GLY A 47 2.87 15.82 10.32
N PHE A 48 2.79 14.76 11.11
CA PHE A 48 3.17 13.41 10.68
C PHE A 48 2.20 12.83 9.63
N MET A 49 0.89 13.09 9.73
CA MET A 49 -0.06 12.70 8.68
C MET A 49 0.25 13.39 7.35
N LYS A 50 0.49 14.70 7.36
CA LYS A 50 0.89 15.47 6.16
C LYS A 50 2.20 14.95 5.58
N HIS A 51 3.18 14.65 6.43
CA HIS A 51 4.46 14.07 6.00
C HIS A 51 4.24 12.72 5.29
N GLY A 52 3.46 11.81 5.88
CA GLY A 52 3.10 10.54 5.25
C GLY A 52 2.38 10.71 3.91
N ALA A 53 1.41 11.64 3.86
CA ALA A 53 0.66 11.96 2.65
C ALA A 53 1.55 12.51 1.51
N ILE A 54 2.55 13.32 1.83
CA ILE A 54 3.50 13.84 0.83
C ILE A 54 4.51 12.76 0.42
N ALA A 55 5.05 12.02 1.38
CA ALA A 55 6.07 11.01 1.13
C ALA A 55 5.58 9.86 0.24
N ILE A 56 4.27 9.55 0.25
CA ILE A 56 3.68 8.48 -0.56
C ILE A 56 3.45 8.88 -2.03
N ILE A 57 3.45 10.17 -2.38
CA ILE A 57 3.06 10.66 -3.72
C ILE A 57 3.79 9.93 -4.87
N PRO A 58 5.11 9.70 -4.83
CA PRO A 58 5.79 8.99 -5.91
C PRO A 58 5.27 7.55 -6.11
N LEU A 59 5.01 6.84 -5.01
CA LEU A 59 4.45 5.48 -5.05
C LEU A 59 2.99 5.50 -5.50
N ALA A 60 2.22 6.47 -5.03
CA ALA A 60 0.82 6.67 -5.43
C ALA A 60 0.69 6.98 -6.93
N ALA A 61 1.63 7.72 -7.52
CA ALA A 61 1.65 7.97 -8.97
C ALA A 61 1.86 6.66 -9.76
N GLY A 62 2.74 5.78 -9.31
CA GLY A 62 2.90 4.43 -9.86
C GLY A 62 1.64 3.58 -9.71
N ALA A 63 1.04 3.60 -8.52
CA ALA A 63 -0.19 2.90 -8.22
C ALA A 63 -1.37 3.43 -9.07
N ALA A 64 -1.41 4.72 -9.39
CA ALA A 64 -2.44 5.31 -10.24
C ALA A 64 -2.40 4.73 -11.67
N ILE A 65 -1.22 4.62 -12.26
CA ILE A 65 -1.05 4.04 -13.61
C ILE A 65 -1.48 2.57 -13.60
N TYR A 66 -1.02 1.83 -12.61
CA TYR A 66 -1.35 0.42 -12.44
C TYR A 66 -2.83 0.18 -12.14
N GLY A 67 -3.44 0.99 -11.27
CA GLY A 67 -4.86 0.93 -10.94
C GLY A 67 -5.73 1.28 -12.14
N PHE A 68 -5.34 2.27 -12.95
CA PHE A 68 -6.04 2.62 -14.19
C PHE A 68 -6.03 1.44 -15.18
N ALA A 69 -4.87 0.80 -15.37
CA ALA A 69 -4.76 -0.39 -16.21
C ALA A 69 -5.63 -1.55 -15.71
N PHE A 70 -5.67 -1.78 -14.38
CA PHE A 70 -6.58 -2.75 -13.78
C PHE A 70 -8.05 -2.43 -14.07
N GLY A 71 -8.45 -1.17 -13.93
CA GLY A 71 -9.81 -0.74 -14.24
C GLY A 71 -10.20 -1.02 -15.70
N LEU A 72 -9.31 -0.71 -16.64
CA LEU A 72 -9.51 -1.01 -18.07
C LEU A 72 -9.82 -2.49 -18.31
N LEU A 73 -9.03 -3.39 -17.70
CA LEU A 73 -9.23 -4.83 -17.85
C LEU A 73 -10.49 -5.33 -17.17
N ALA A 74 -10.79 -4.86 -16.00
CA ALA A 74 -12.00 -5.25 -15.28
C ALA A 74 -13.26 -4.88 -16.07
N ALA A 75 -13.26 -3.75 -16.78
CA ALA A 75 -14.35 -3.37 -17.67
C ALA A 75 -14.54 -4.35 -18.82
N GLN A 76 -13.47 -4.94 -19.35
CA GLN A 76 -13.56 -5.95 -20.45
C GLN A 76 -14.20 -7.25 -19.99
N VAL A 77 -14.10 -7.57 -18.70
CA VAL A 77 -14.77 -8.72 -18.09
C VAL A 77 -16.21 -8.40 -17.67
N GLY A 78 -16.69 -7.18 -17.97
CA GLY A 78 -18.06 -6.76 -17.70
C GLY A 78 -18.28 -6.08 -16.35
N PHE A 79 -17.22 -5.73 -15.63
CA PHE A 79 -17.36 -4.95 -14.39
C PHE A 79 -17.63 -3.48 -14.71
N SER A 80 -18.61 -2.90 -14.03
CA SER A 80 -18.90 -1.46 -14.12
C SER A 80 -17.89 -0.63 -13.33
N TRP A 81 -17.70 0.64 -13.70
CA TRP A 81 -16.78 1.55 -13.03
C TRP A 81 -17.08 1.69 -11.52
N TRP A 82 -18.38 1.73 -11.15
CA TRP A 82 -18.80 1.85 -9.76
C TRP A 82 -18.53 0.55 -8.96
N SER A 83 -18.71 -0.64 -9.60
CA SER A 83 -18.41 -1.92 -8.92
C SER A 83 -16.93 -2.09 -8.67
N ILE A 84 -16.07 -1.67 -9.60
CA ILE A 84 -14.62 -1.65 -9.40
C ILE A 84 -14.21 -0.61 -8.36
N GLY A 85 -14.80 0.58 -8.37
CA GLY A 85 -14.56 1.59 -7.33
C GLY A 85 -14.92 1.09 -5.93
N LEU A 86 -16.08 0.46 -5.77
CA LEU A 86 -16.49 -0.15 -4.50
C LEU A 86 -15.56 -1.29 -4.09
N MET A 87 -15.21 -2.18 -5.01
CA MET A 87 -14.25 -3.25 -4.75
C MET A 87 -12.90 -2.69 -4.29
N SER A 88 -12.39 -1.65 -4.94
CA SER A 88 -11.11 -1.01 -4.61
C SER A 88 -11.14 -0.31 -3.25
N ALA A 89 -12.23 0.36 -2.91
CA ALA A 89 -12.40 0.98 -1.60
C ALA A 89 -12.56 -0.06 -0.48
N ALA A 90 -13.23 -1.19 -0.75
CA ALA A 90 -13.49 -2.22 0.25
C ALA A 90 -12.30 -3.17 0.47
N VAL A 91 -11.55 -3.51 -0.58
CA VAL A 91 -10.48 -4.52 -0.50
C VAL A 91 -9.09 -3.89 -0.42
N HIS A 92 -8.83 -2.78 -1.10
CA HIS A 92 -7.55 -2.06 -1.16
C HIS A 92 -6.32 -2.99 -1.29
N ALA A 93 -6.39 -3.95 -2.19
CA ALA A 93 -5.34 -4.95 -2.41
C ALA A 93 -5.24 -5.30 -3.90
N GLY A 94 -4.46 -4.53 -4.65
CA GLY A 94 -4.39 -4.58 -6.11
C GLY A 94 -4.20 -5.97 -6.69
N SER A 95 -3.16 -6.70 -6.27
CA SER A 95 -2.89 -8.06 -6.78
C SER A 95 -4.02 -9.04 -6.49
N SER A 96 -4.67 -8.93 -5.33
CA SER A 96 -5.81 -9.79 -4.97
C SER A 96 -7.05 -9.49 -5.82
N GLN A 97 -7.30 -8.21 -6.10
CA GLN A 97 -8.39 -7.78 -6.98
C GLN A 97 -8.18 -8.27 -8.40
N ILE A 98 -6.96 -8.20 -8.92
CA ILE A 98 -6.61 -8.67 -10.26
C ILE A 98 -6.87 -10.16 -10.39
N VAL A 99 -6.31 -10.97 -9.47
CA VAL A 99 -6.51 -12.41 -9.51
C VAL A 99 -7.98 -12.79 -9.34
N ALA A 100 -8.74 -12.04 -8.53
CA ALA A 100 -10.17 -12.25 -8.39
C ALA A 100 -10.91 -11.96 -9.71
N VAL A 101 -10.58 -10.87 -10.40
CA VAL A 101 -11.18 -10.51 -11.70
C VAL A 101 -10.80 -11.52 -12.79
N GLU A 102 -9.52 -11.94 -12.86
CA GLU A 102 -9.07 -12.97 -13.80
C GLU A 102 -9.77 -14.32 -13.55
N GLN A 103 -9.86 -14.74 -12.30
CA GLN A 103 -10.54 -15.99 -11.94
C GLN A 103 -12.03 -15.93 -12.26
N TYR A 104 -12.66 -14.76 -12.09
CA TYR A 104 -14.04 -14.55 -12.49
C TYR A 104 -14.20 -14.61 -14.02
N ALA A 105 -13.27 -14.03 -14.78
CA ALA A 105 -13.27 -14.09 -16.24
C ALA A 105 -13.17 -15.53 -16.77
N ASP A 106 -12.28 -16.33 -16.17
CA ASP A 106 -12.04 -17.71 -16.61
C ASP A 106 -13.22 -18.67 -16.31
N ALA A 107 -13.87 -18.51 -15.16
CA ALA A 107 -14.85 -19.48 -14.67
C ALA A 107 -16.25 -18.91 -14.37
N SER A 108 -16.42 -17.58 -14.42
CA SER A 108 -17.64 -16.87 -14.01
C SER A 108 -18.15 -17.24 -12.61
N ALA A 109 -17.24 -17.77 -11.76
CA ALA A 109 -17.54 -18.28 -10.43
C ALA A 109 -17.14 -17.27 -9.35
N VAL A 110 -18.11 -16.54 -8.82
CA VAL A 110 -17.90 -15.50 -7.79
C VAL A 110 -17.17 -16.07 -6.56
N PHE A 111 -17.56 -17.26 -6.10
CA PHE A 111 -16.91 -17.88 -4.95
C PHE A 111 -15.43 -18.21 -5.19
N GLY A 112 -15.11 -18.77 -6.35
CA GLY A 112 -13.74 -19.07 -6.76
C GLY A 112 -12.88 -17.79 -6.83
N ALA A 113 -13.43 -16.73 -7.43
CA ALA A 113 -12.79 -15.43 -7.53
C ALA A 113 -12.52 -14.81 -6.15
N ALA A 114 -13.51 -14.85 -5.24
CA ALA A 114 -13.37 -14.36 -3.88
C ALA A 114 -12.31 -15.16 -3.09
N LEU A 115 -12.31 -16.50 -3.22
CA LEU A 115 -11.33 -17.35 -2.57
C LEU A 115 -9.91 -17.11 -3.07
N ALA A 116 -9.75 -16.92 -4.37
CA ALA A 116 -8.47 -16.62 -4.99
C ALA A 116 -7.89 -15.28 -4.49
N GLY A 117 -8.72 -14.23 -4.47
CA GLY A 117 -8.33 -12.94 -3.89
C GLY A 117 -8.00 -13.02 -2.40
N ALA A 118 -8.81 -13.75 -1.62
CA ALA A 118 -8.58 -13.96 -0.20
C ALA A 118 -7.27 -14.70 0.08
N ALA A 119 -6.92 -15.71 -0.73
CA ALA A 119 -5.68 -16.46 -0.58
C ALA A 119 -4.44 -15.55 -0.72
N LEU A 120 -4.46 -14.60 -1.66
CA LEU A 120 -3.38 -13.61 -1.79
C LEU A 120 -3.35 -12.61 -0.63
N ASN A 121 -4.49 -12.32 -0.03
CA ASN A 121 -4.58 -11.42 1.12
C ASN A 121 -4.06 -12.04 2.43
N LEU A 122 -3.74 -13.32 2.49
CA LEU A 122 -3.08 -13.93 3.66
C LEU A 122 -1.76 -13.23 4.02
N ARG A 123 -1.10 -12.58 3.06
CA ARG A 123 0.10 -11.75 3.32
C ARG A 123 -0.17 -10.61 4.32
N TYR A 124 -1.41 -10.11 4.39
CA TYR A 124 -1.78 -9.05 5.33
C TYR A 124 -1.67 -9.47 6.79
N ILE A 125 -1.70 -10.77 7.10
CA ILE A 125 -1.41 -11.28 8.44
C ILE A 125 0.01 -10.86 8.87
N GLY A 126 0.99 -11.05 7.97
CA GLY A 126 2.38 -10.62 8.22
C GLY A 126 2.53 -9.10 8.27
N ILE A 127 1.88 -8.36 7.37
CA ILE A 127 1.87 -6.90 7.35
C ILE A 127 1.34 -6.36 8.67
N VAL A 128 0.16 -6.79 9.10
CA VAL A 128 -0.50 -6.35 10.35
C VAL A 128 0.33 -6.73 11.57
N ALA A 129 0.89 -7.94 11.61
CA ALA A 129 1.77 -8.36 12.68
C ALA A 129 3.02 -7.47 12.80
N SER A 130 3.61 -7.07 11.66
CA SER A 130 4.78 -6.18 11.64
C SER A 130 4.47 -4.73 12.06
N LEU A 131 3.20 -4.31 11.96
CA LEU A 131 2.70 -3.00 12.37
C LEU A 131 2.24 -2.95 13.83
N SER A 132 2.37 -4.03 14.60
CA SER A 132 1.89 -4.12 15.98
C SER A 132 2.32 -2.93 16.85
N ASP A 133 3.61 -2.56 16.78
CA ASP A 133 4.17 -1.44 17.54
C ASP A 133 3.68 -0.08 17.04
N VAL A 134 3.52 0.07 15.71
CA VAL A 134 3.00 1.29 15.07
C VAL A 134 1.57 1.56 15.51
N LEU A 135 0.78 0.50 15.61
CA LEU A 135 -0.65 0.57 15.93
C LEU A 135 -0.95 0.49 17.43
N ALA A 136 0.06 0.21 18.28
CA ALA A 136 -0.13 -0.10 19.70
C ALA A 136 -0.95 0.97 20.45
N SER A 137 -0.65 2.25 20.21
CA SER A 137 -1.28 3.39 20.87
C SER A 137 -2.70 3.72 20.41
N LEU A 138 -3.16 3.15 19.30
CA LEU A 138 -4.48 3.46 18.74
C LEU A 138 -5.60 2.67 19.44
N PRO A 139 -6.79 3.27 19.62
CA PRO A 139 -7.98 2.53 20.01
C PRO A 139 -8.43 1.58 18.89
N LEU A 140 -9.15 0.52 19.23
CA LEU A 140 -9.50 -0.55 18.28
C LEU A 140 -10.13 -0.05 16.98
N ARG A 141 -11.05 0.90 17.04
CA ARG A 141 -11.70 1.48 15.84
C ARG A 141 -10.67 2.14 14.91
N ALA A 142 -9.76 2.91 15.47
CA ALA A 142 -8.69 3.57 14.68
C ALA A 142 -7.68 2.53 14.13
N LYS A 143 -7.38 1.46 14.87
CA LYS A 143 -6.57 0.34 14.38
C LYS A 143 -7.21 -0.31 13.15
N LEU A 144 -8.50 -0.61 13.21
CA LEU A 144 -9.22 -1.24 12.08
C LEU A 144 -9.22 -0.34 10.85
N ILE A 145 -9.44 0.97 11.01
CA ILE A 145 -9.38 1.93 9.90
C ILE A 145 -7.94 1.99 9.35
N ALA A 146 -6.94 2.11 10.21
CA ALA A 146 -5.55 2.16 9.79
C ALA A 146 -5.13 0.89 9.02
N ILE A 147 -5.55 -0.29 9.48
CA ILE A 147 -5.29 -1.56 8.79
C ILE A 147 -6.00 -1.58 7.43
N HIS A 148 -7.27 -1.14 7.37
CA HIS A 148 -8.05 -1.12 6.13
C HIS A 148 -7.43 -0.25 5.03
N ILE A 149 -6.90 0.93 5.39
CA ILE A 149 -6.25 1.83 4.44
C ILE A 149 -4.77 1.50 4.20
N THR A 150 -4.26 0.42 4.83
CA THR A 150 -2.88 -0.02 4.62
C THR A 150 -2.82 -0.91 3.39
N GLY A 151 -2.05 -0.48 2.39
CA GLY A 151 -1.60 -1.28 1.25
C GLY A 151 -0.13 -1.68 1.41
N ASP A 152 0.39 -2.40 0.44
CA ASP A 152 1.79 -2.84 0.43
C ASP A 152 2.75 -1.65 0.42
N GLU A 153 2.42 -0.61 -0.33
CA GLU A 153 3.28 0.54 -0.60
C GLU A 153 3.42 1.45 0.63
N ASN A 154 2.30 1.83 1.27
CA ASN A 154 2.37 2.69 2.45
C ASN A 154 2.85 1.94 3.69
N TRP A 155 2.63 0.63 3.78
CA TRP A 155 3.29 -0.23 4.76
C TRP A 155 4.81 -0.21 4.58
N ALA A 156 5.30 -0.52 3.36
CA ALA A 156 6.73 -0.57 3.07
C ALA A 156 7.40 0.78 3.31
N LEU A 157 6.76 1.88 2.89
CA LEU A 157 7.24 3.23 3.14
C LEU A 157 7.33 3.52 4.65
N THR A 158 6.27 3.21 5.41
CA THR A 158 6.25 3.44 6.85
C THR A 158 7.37 2.67 7.56
N MET A 159 7.56 1.40 7.22
CA MET A 159 8.62 0.59 7.81
C MET A 159 10.01 1.09 7.43
N SER A 160 10.21 1.55 6.20
CA SER A 160 11.46 2.16 5.74
C SER A 160 11.78 3.45 6.50
N GLU A 161 10.79 4.33 6.67
CA GLU A 161 10.98 5.59 7.39
C GLU A 161 11.20 5.36 8.91
N ARG A 162 10.60 4.33 9.50
CA ARG A 162 10.86 3.96 10.91
C ARG A 162 12.29 3.51 11.17
N VAL A 163 12.98 2.96 10.17
CA VAL A 163 14.42 2.64 10.30
C VAL A 163 15.24 3.91 10.46
N LYS A 164 14.81 5.02 9.82
CA LYS A 164 15.50 6.32 9.88
C LYS A 164 15.13 7.10 11.14
N SER A 165 13.86 7.05 11.56
CA SER A 165 13.34 7.72 12.73
C SER A 165 12.26 6.90 13.41
N LYS A 166 12.42 6.62 14.71
CA LYS A 166 11.43 5.89 15.50
C LYS A 166 10.16 6.69 15.79
N ASP A 167 10.17 8.00 15.56
CA ASP A 167 9.00 8.88 15.74
C ASP A 167 7.94 8.67 14.66
N ILE A 168 8.30 8.01 13.56
CA ILE A 168 7.36 7.60 12.52
C ILE A 168 6.41 6.54 13.08
N GLY A 169 5.14 6.88 13.18
CA GLY A 169 4.10 6.07 13.81
C GLY A 169 2.80 5.99 13.02
N ALA A 170 1.71 5.74 13.73
CA ALA A 170 0.39 5.53 13.14
C ALA A 170 -0.09 6.73 12.30
N SER A 171 0.21 7.96 12.69
CA SER A 171 -0.20 9.16 11.95
C SER A 171 0.40 9.19 10.54
N PHE A 172 1.68 8.83 10.40
CA PHE A 172 2.35 8.72 9.10
C PHE A 172 1.71 7.62 8.25
N LEU A 173 1.47 6.43 8.83
CA LEU A 173 0.79 5.32 8.15
C LEU A 173 -0.60 5.71 7.67
N ILE A 174 -1.38 6.39 8.51
CA ILE A 174 -2.74 6.84 8.16
C ILE A 174 -2.69 7.89 7.05
N GLY A 175 -1.80 8.89 7.17
CA GLY A 175 -1.68 9.94 6.15
C GLY A 175 -1.30 9.38 4.78
N SER A 176 -0.31 8.50 4.72
CA SER A 176 0.10 7.82 3.47
C SER A 176 -0.98 6.88 2.95
N GLY A 177 -1.67 6.15 3.84
CA GLY A 177 -2.74 5.23 3.48
C GLY A 177 -3.97 5.92 2.91
N LEU A 178 -4.39 7.07 3.46
CA LEU A 178 -5.50 7.85 2.92
C LEU A 178 -5.26 8.32 1.49
N VAL A 179 -4.05 8.77 1.18
CA VAL A 179 -3.68 9.14 -0.20
C VAL A 179 -3.70 7.91 -1.09
N MET A 180 -3.10 6.80 -0.64
CA MET A 180 -2.98 5.59 -1.44
C MET A 180 -4.34 4.98 -1.79
N ILE A 181 -5.23 4.79 -0.81
CA ILE A 181 -6.56 4.22 -1.07
C ILE A 181 -7.41 5.15 -1.96
N SER A 182 -7.29 6.47 -1.79
CA SER A 182 -8.00 7.44 -2.62
C SER A 182 -7.53 7.38 -4.07
N VAL A 183 -6.21 7.42 -4.28
CA VAL A 183 -5.61 7.32 -5.62
C VAL A 183 -5.95 5.98 -6.27
N TRP A 184 -5.83 4.88 -5.54
CA TRP A 184 -6.18 3.55 -6.03
C TRP A 184 -7.63 3.46 -6.47
N THR A 185 -8.57 3.85 -5.61
CA THR A 185 -10.01 3.80 -5.89
C THR A 185 -10.39 4.67 -7.09
N VAL A 186 -9.88 5.91 -7.13
CA VAL A 186 -10.17 6.83 -8.24
C VAL A 186 -9.57 6.33 -9.55
N SER A 187 -8.33 5.86 -9.55
CA SER A 187 -7.67 5.39 -10.77
C SER A 187 -8.31 4.11 -11.33
N THR A 188 -8.66 3.15 -10.46
CA THR A 188 -9.34 1.92 -10.90
C THR A 188 -10.73 2.19 -11.44
N ALA A 189 -11.53 3.04 -10.78
CA ALA A 189 -12.84 3.44 -11.25
C ALA A 189 -12.77 4.22 -12.57
N SER A 190 -11.80 5.14 -12.70
CA SER A 190 -11.57 5.90 -13.93
C SER A 190 -11.15 5.00 -15.07
N GLY A 191 -10.25 4.04 -14.82
CA GLY A 191 -9.84 3.05 -15.81
C GLY A 191 -11.01 2.21 -16.28
N ALA A 192 -11.87 1.74 -15.34
CA ALA A 192 -13.07 0.98 -15.70
C ALA A 192 -14.08 1.81 -16.51
N LEU A 193 -14.26 3.10 -16.16
CA LEU A 193 -15.11 4.01 -16.93
C LEU A 193 -14.61 4.17 -18.37
N VAL A 194 -13.31 4.40 -18.56
CA VAL A 194 -12.71 4.52 -19.90
C VAL A 194 -12.77 3.18 -20.63
N GLY A 195 -12.54 2.05 -19.95
CA GLY A 195 -12.63 0.72 -20.54
C GLY A 195 -14.02 0.36 -21.05
N MET A 196 -15.07 0.86 -20.40
CA MET A 196 -16.46 0.72 -20.89
C MET A 196 -16.75 1.52 -22.17
N LEU A 197 -15.99 2.59 -22.40
CA LEU A 197 -16.15 3.46 -23.59
C LEU A 197 -15.31 2.99 -24.79
N LEU A 198 -14.31 2.14 -24.54
CA LEU A 198 -13.38 1.63 -25.57
C LEU A 198 -13.69 0.16 -25.88
N PRO A 199 -14.34 -0.14 -27.04
CA PRO A 199 -14.83 -1.49 -27.30
C PRO A 199 -13.74 -2.53 -27.59
N ASP A 200 -12.50 -2.12 -27.87
CA ASP A 200 -11.41 -3.02 -28.27
C ASP A 200 -10.06 -2.50 -27.78
N LEU A 201 -9.73 -2.85 -26.53
CA LEU A 201 -8.47 -2.46 -25.91
C LEU A 201 -7.27 -3.23 -26.48
N GLU A 202 -7.47 -4.39 -27.09
CA GLU A 202 -6.40 -5.17 -27.71
C GLU A 202 -5.77 -4.42 -28.89
N ARG A 203 -6.59 -3.67 -29.65
CA ARG A 203 -6.10 -2.81 -30.73
C ARG A 203 -5.08 -1.76 -30.29
N PHE A 204 -5.13 -1.36 -29.04
CA PHE A 204 -4.20 -0.39 -28.46
C PHE A 204 -3.03 -1.04 -27.72
N GLY A 205 -2.89 -2.37 -27.78
CA GLY A 205 -1.86 -3.11 -27.06
C GLY A 205 -2.01 -3.08 -25.54
N LEU A 206 -3.19 -2.67 -25.03
CA LEU A 206 -3.42 -2.50 -23.61
C LEU A 206 -3.49 -3.84 -22.85
N GLY A 207 -3.73 -4.96 -23.54
CA GLY A 207 -3.56 -6.30 -22.97
C GLY A 207 -2.13 -6.56 -22.46
N PHE A 208 -1.12 -5.96 -23.10
CA PHE A 208 0.26 -6.04 -22.61
C PHE A 208 0.55 -5.10 -21.45
N ALA A 209 -0.21 -4.02 -21.26
CA ALA A 209 0.03 -3.02 -20.21
C ALA A 209 0.04 -3.65 -18.80
N PHE A 210 -0.76 -4.68 -18.60
CA PHE A 210 -0.81 -5.47 -17.36
C PHE A 210 0.47 -6.24 -17.10
N THR A 211 0.90 -6.99 -18.07
CA THR A 211 2.17 -7.75 -18.00
C THR A 211 3.32 -6.79 -17.76
N ALA A 212 3.34 -5.64 -18.46
CA ALA A 212 4.35 -4.61 -18.26
C ALA A 212 4.32 -4.01 -16.85
N ALA A 213 3.13 -3.75 -16.30
CA ALA A 213 2.98 -3.24 -14.93
C ALA A 213 3.48 -4.26 -13.89
N PHE A 214 3.17 -5.56 -14.04
CA PHE A 214 3.70 -6.60 -13.17
C PHE A 214 5.21 -6.76 -13.28
N ILE A 215 5.78 -6.69 -14.48
CA ILE A 215 7.23 -6.73 -14.69
C ILE A 215 7.89 -5.52 -14.01
N ALA A 216 7.33 -4.32 -14.17
CA ALA A 216 7.84 -3.11 -13.54
C ALA A 216 7.80 -3.20 -12.00
N MET A 217 6.70 -3.72 -11.43
CA MET A 217 6.56 -3.95 -9.99
C MET A 217 7.57 -5.00 -9.51
N ALA A 218 7.67 -6.14 -10.18
CA ALA A 218 8.64 -7.17 -9.85
C ALA A 218 10.08 -6.63 -9.91
N ARG A 219 10.38 -5.79 -10.91
CA ARG A 219 11.69 -5.12 -11.03
C ARG A 219 11.96 -4.16 -9.87
N GLY A 220 10.94 -3.43 -9.43
CA GLY A 220 11.04 -2.51 -8.26
C GLY A 220 11.28 -3.24 -6.94
N LEU A 221 10.73 -4.44 -6.79
CA LEU A 221 10.88 -5.29 -5.60
C LEU A 221 12.11 -6.19 -5.64
N TRP A 222 12.86 -6.22 -6.76
CA TRP A 222 14.00 -7.11 -6.93
C TRP A 222 15.14 -6.80 -5.95
N PRO A 223 15.48 -7.74 -5.05
CA PRO A 223 16.46 -7.49 -3.98
C PRO A 223 17.92 -7.71 -4.43
N GLY A 224 18.16 -7.87 -5.73
CA GLY A 224 19.46 -8.17 -6.29
C GLY A 224 19.77 -9.65 -6.39
N GLN A 225 20.83 -9.97 -7.16
CA GLN A 225 21.22 -11.35 -7.49
C GLN A 225 21.54 -12.22 -6.26
N ALA A 226 22.11 -11.64 -5.21
CA ALA A 226 22.46 -12.37 -3.98
C ALA A 226 21.23 -12.98 -3.27
N ASN A 227 20.04 -12.49 -3.55
CA ASN A 227 18.78 -12.97 -2.96
C ASN A 227 17.80 -13.50 -4.03
N ALA A 228 18.30 -13.85 -5.21
CA ALA A 228 17.47 -14.34 -6.32
C ALA A 228 16.88 -15.74 -6.08
N LEU A 229 17.55 -16.60 -5.32
CA LEU A 229 17.15 -18.00 -5.17
C LEU A 229 15.72 -18.19 -4.64
N PRO A 230 15.24 -17.47 -3.60
CA PRO A 230 13.83 -17.56 -3.19
C PRO A 230 12.85 -17.20 -4.31
N TRP A 231 13.19 -16.22 -5.15
CA TRP A 231 12.36 -15.80 -6.28
C TRP A 231 12.27 -16.88 -7.35
N VAL A 232 13.42 -17.48 -7.70
CA VAL A 232 13.49 -18.59 -8.67
C VAL A 232 12.72 -19.79 -8.17
N VAL A 233 12.83 -20.12 -6.88
CA VAL A 233 12.08 -21.22 -6.26
C VAL A 233 10.59 -20.94 -6.28
N ALA A 234 10.15 -19.71 -5.91
CA ALA A 234 8.75 -19.32 -5.92
C ALA A 234 8.16 -19.41 -7.34
N PHE A 235 8.86 -18.84 -8.33
CA PHE A 235 8.44 -18.86 -9.73
C PHE A 235 8.40 -20.29 -10.27
N GLY A 236 9.45 -21.08 -10.09
CA GLY A 236 9.52 -22.47 -10.56
C GLY A 236 8.43 -23.34 -9.96
N ALA A 237 8.18 -23.21 -8.65
CA ALA A 237 7.11 -23.95 -7.97
C ALA A 237 5.72 -23.55 -8.50
N ALA A 238 5.46 -22.25 -8.72
CA ALA A 238 4.18 -21.79 -9.28
C ALA A 238 3.96 -22.31 -10.71
N VAL A 239 4.97 -22.21 -11.57
CA VAL A 239 4.91 -22.71 -12.96
C VAL A 239 4.68 -24.22 -12.99
N THR A 240 5.41 -24.96 -12.15
CA THR A 240 5.25 -26.43 -12.04
C THR A 240 3.83 -26.78 -11.56
N ALA A 241 3.32 -26.08 -10.56
CA ALA A 241 1.95 -26.30 -10.05
C ALA A 241 0.89 -26.06 -11.14
N ILE A 242 1.04 -25.00 -11.95
CA ILE A 242 0.16 -24.73 -13.09
C ILE A 242 0.26 -25.85 -14.12
N ALA A 243 1.47 -26.28 -14.47
CA ALA A 243 1.72 -27.36 -15.41
C ALA A 243 1.12 -28.71 -14.93
N CYS A 244 1.03 -28.92 -13.62
CA CYS A 244 0.36 -30.06 -13.01
C CYS A 244 -1.19 -29.89 -12.91
N GLY A 245 -1.75 -28.83 -13.46
CA GLY A 245 -3.21 -28.62 -13.48
C GLY A 245 -3.78 -27.92 -12.27
N LEU A 246 -2.94 -27.36 -11.35
CA LEU A 246 -3.46 -26.54 -10.27
C LEU A 246 -4.04 -25.22 -10.80
N PRO A 247 -5.20 -24.77 -10.30
CA PRO A 247 -5.72 -23.45 -10.63
C PRO A 247 -4.70 -22.35 -10.25
N LYS A 248 -4.62 -21.29 -11.08
CA LYS A 248 -3.62 -20.19 -10.96
C LYS A 248 -3.48 -19.66 -9.53
N ALA A 249 -4.60 -19.42 -8.84
CA ALA A 249 -4.59 -18.90 -7.48
C ALA A 249 -3.85 -19.80 -6.48
N TYR A 250 -4.10 -21.09 -6.52
CA TYR A 250 -3.42 -22.06 -5.64
C TYR A 250 -1.96 -22.24 -6.01
N ALA A 251 -1.64 -22.18 -7.31
CA ALA A 251 -0.26 -22.24 -7.78
C ALA A 251 0.57 -21.06 -7.29
N ILE A 252 -0.01 -19.85 -7.27
CA ILE A 252 0.63 -18.65 -6.72
C ILE A 252 0.89 -18.82 -5.22
N VAL A 253 -0.09 -19.31 -4.47
CA VAL A 253 0.07 -19.56 -3.02
C VAL A 253 1.16 -20.62 -2.78
N ALA A 254 1.12 -21.72 -3.50
CA ALA A 254 2.15 -22.78 -3.40
C ALA A 254 3.55 -22.23 -3.71
N GLY A 255 3.69 -21.48 -4.80
CA GLY A 255 4.93 -20.81 -5.18
C GLY A 255 5.43 -19.88 -4.10
N THR A 256 4.56 -19.06 -3.54
CA THR A 256 4.89 -18.12 -2.45
C THR A 256 5.40 -18.87 -1.21
N LEU A 257 4.72 -19.94 -0.80
CA LEU A 257 5.12 -20.73 0.37
C LEU A 257 6.50 -21.41 0.13
N CYS A 258 6.73 -21.96 -1.05
CA CYS A 258 8.03 -22.51 -1.42
C CYS A 258 9.15 -21.45 -1.40
N GLY A 259 8.88 -20.25 -1.92
CA GLY A 259 9.83 -19.15 -1.90
C GLY A 259 10.16 -18.66 -0.49
N LEU A 260 9.14 -18.54 0.38
CA LEU A 260 9.32 -18.18 1.79
C LEU A 260 10.12 -19.24 2.55
N LEU A 261 9.83 -20.52 2.32
CA LEU A 261 10.59 -21.62 2.92
C LEU A 261 12.06 -21.58 2.48
N ALA A 262 12.31 -21.38 1.19
CA ALA A 262 13.67 -21.23 0.67
C ALA A 262 14.39 -20.04 1.32
N ALA A 263 13.72 -18.89 1.45
CA ALA A 263 14.28 -17.72 2.10
C ALA A 263 14.62 -17.99 3.59
N HIS A 264 13.73 -18.68 4.29
CA HIS A 264 13.94 -19.08 5.68
C HIS A 264 15.14 -20.01 5.86
N LEU A 265 15.24 -21.06 5.06
CA LEU A 265 16.35 -22.03 5.10
C LEU A 265 17.69 -21.36 4.80
N ILE A 266 17.74 -20.46 3.79
CA ILE A 266 18.96 -19.70 3.47
C ILE A 266 19.37 -18.80 4.64
N ARG A 267 18.40 -18.17 5.32
CA ARG A 267 18.68 -17.30 6.46
C ARG A 267 19.23 -18.11 7.63
N GLN A 268 18.68 -19.28 7.91
CA GLN A 268 19.20 -20.21 8.93
C GLN A 268 20.61 -20.66 8.61
N ALA A 269 20.89 -21.10 7.37
CA ALA A 269 22.21 -21.53 6.94
C ALA A 269 23.27 -20.42 7.08
N LYS A 270 22.91 -19.17 6.78
CA LYS A 270 23.81 -18.00 6.98
C LYS A 270 24.04 -17.67 8.46
N GLY A 271 23.03 -17.84 9.32
CA GLY A 271 23.14 -17.61 10.76
C GLY A 271 23.94 -18.68 11.51
N VAL A 272 24.08 -19.89 10.95
CA VAL A 272 24.93 -20.96 11.52
C VAL A 272 26.42 -20.75 11.17
N LEU A 273 26.69 -19.92 10.14
CA LEU A 273 28.06 -19.64 9.67
C LEU A 273 28.66 -18.35 10.27
N GLN A 274 27.92 -17.63 11.13
CA GLN A 274 28.37 -16.49 11.94
C GLN A 274 28.45 -16.89 13.41
#